data_4f4e8efe2fa37a13e8dbe06980355a58
#
_entry.id   4f4e8efe2fa37a13e8dbe06980355a58
#
_cell.length_a   1.000
_cell.length_b   1.000
_cell.length_c   1.000
_cell.angle_alpha   90.00
_cell.angle_beta   90.00
_cell.angle_gamma   90.00
#
_symmetry.space_group_name_H-M   'P 1'
#
loop_
_entity.id
_entity.type
_entity.pdbx_description
1 polymer ?
#
loop_
_entity_poly.entity_id
_entity_poly.type
_entity_poly.pdbx_seq_one_letter_code
_entity_poly.pdbx_strand_id
1 'polypeptide(L)'
;MHPCHADGWLEQQAMDHARAELVRAIQEADAKGRFTIWSPLTGATPIYVHAKIMVVDDEVLRIGSANLNNRSMGLDSECDVFIDATRPGNEHAREGIAALRYSLLAEHCGLEPEEVPELLEKHGSMACLIDHACTEGGRNLVRYHPPELNDVEQKLAESALLDPEDPEDMFEPFAKGGLFREGSRLARFREKFRGIKGT
;
A
#
# COMPACT_ATOMS: atom_id res chain seq x y z
N MET A 1 1.62 1.39 -2.96
CA MET A 1 2.97 0.89 -2.60
C MET A 1 3.51 0.11 -3.79
N HIS A 2 4.60 0.55 -4.41
CA HIS A 2 5.16 -0.13 -5.57
C HIS A 2 6.19 -1.18 -5.11
N PRO A 3 6.20 -2.42 -5.63
CA PRO A 3 7.13 -3.46 -5.19
C PRO A 3 8.60 -3.24 -5.62
N CYS A 4 8.93 -2.17 -6.29
CA CYS A 4 10.16 -2.15 -7.05
C CYS A 4 11.22 -1.12 -6.70
N HIS A 5 11.16 -0.29 -5.68
CA HIS A 5 12.29 0.64 -5.38
C HIS A 5 12.21 1.22 -3.97
N ALA A 6 12.86 0.57 -3.04
CA ALA A 6 13.51 1.23 -1.91
C ALA A 6 15.00 1.30 -2.20
N ASP A 7 15.67 2.40 -1.81
CA ASP A 7 17.08 2.66 -2.13
C ASP A 7 18.08 1.76 -1.37
N GLY A 8 17.63 0.69 -0.72
CA GLY A 8 18.45 -0.28 -0.01
C GLY A 8 17.80 -1.66 0.03
N TRP A 9 18.60 -2.72 -0.15
CA TRP A 9 18.13 -4.11 -0.07
C TRP A 9 17.38 -4.41 1.25
N LEU A 10 17.87 -3.90 2.38
CA LEU A 10 17.28 -4.15 3.69
C LEU A 10 15.93 -3.43 3.85
N GLU A 11 15.85 -2.17 3.39
CA GLU A 11 14.64 -1.35 3.41
C GLU A 11 13.57 -1.93 2.48
N GLN A 12 13.97 -2.39 1.30
CA GLN A 12 13.06 -3.04 0.36
C GLN A 12 12.48 -4.33 0.95
N GLN A 13 13.29 -5.19 1.56
CA GLN A 13 12.79 -6.41 2.20
C GLN A 13 11.82 -6.12 3.33
N ALA A 14 12.14 -5.21 4.23
CA ALA A 14 11.27 -4.91 5.36
C ALA A 14 9.93 -4.30 4.91
N MET A 15 9.95 -3.39 3.90
CA MET A 15 8.72 -2.83 3.33
C MET A 15 7.88 -3.88 2.59
N ASP A 16 8.52 -4.82 1.91
CA ASP A 16 7.81 -5.91 1.21
C ASP A 16 7.14 -6.85 2.21
N HIS A 17 7.76 -7.07 3.37
CA HIS A 17 7.20 -7.89 4.43
C HIS A 17 6.03 -7.20 5.13
N ALA A 18 6.19 -5.95 5.55
CA ALA A 18 5.10 -5.18 6.16
C ALA A 18 3.88 -5.09 5.22
N ARG A 19 4.14 -4.93 3.92
CA ARG A 19 3.08 -4.98 2.90
C ARG A 19 2.40 -6.33 2.83
N ALA A 20 3.16 -7.43 2.83
CA ALA A 20 2.62 -8.78 2.76
C ALA A 20 1.74 -9.11 3.97
N GLU A 21 2.15 -8.70 5.16
CA GLU A 21 1.34 -8.87 6.40
C GLU A 21 0.05 -8.05 6.35
N LEU A 22 0.14 -6.78 5.96
CA LEU A 22 -1.04 -5.93 5.81
C LEU A 22 -2.03 -6.52 4.79
N VAL A 23 -1.53 -6.99 3.65
CA VAL A 23 -2.36 -7.61 2.62
C VAL A 23 -3.06 -8.86 3.13
N ARG A 24 -2.33 -9.72 3.86
CA ARG A 24 -2.92 -10.93 4.46
C ARG A 24 -3.99 -10.59 5.49
N ALA A 25 -3.71 -9.65 6.39
CA ALA A 25 -4.68 -9.21 7.40
C ALA A 25 -5.97 -8.65 6.77
N ILE A 26 -5.85 -7.87 5.68
CA ILE A 26 -7.03 -7.36 4.97
C ILE A 26 -7.77 -8.50 4.25
N GLN A 27 -7.04 -9.43 3.62
CA GLN A 27 -7.65 -10.59 2.94
C GLN A 27 -8.40 -11.52 3.91
N GLU A 28 -7.86 -11.74 5.11
CA GLU A 28 -8.53 -12.49 6.18
C GLU A 28 -9.81 -11.82 6.66
N ALA A 29 -9.83 -10.50 6.72
CA ALA A 29 -11.00 -9.71 7.10
C ALA A 29 -12.03 -9.56 5.96
N ASP A 30 -11.62 -9.76 4.71
CA ASP A 30 -12.46 -9.59 3.52
C ASP A 30 -13.34 -10.81 3.23
N ALA A 31 -14.38 -11.01 4.03
CA ALA A 31 -15.33 -12.10 3.87
C ALA A 31 -16.04 -12.14 2.49
N LYS A 32 -15.96 -11.07 1.70
CA LYS A 32 -16.61 -10.96 0.38
C LYS A 32 -15.64 -11.06 -0.80
N GLY A 33 -14.33 -11.18 -0.57
CA GLY A 33 -13.30 -11.29 -1.60
C GLY A 33 -13.22 -10.07 -2.53
N ARG A 34 -13.46 -8.85 -2.00
CA ARG A 34 -13.48 -7.60 -2.78
C ARG A 34 -12.13 -6.88 -2.81
N PHE A 35 -11.24 -7.22 -1.88
CA PHE A 35 -9.93 -6.60 -1.80
C PHE A 35 -8.98 -7.17 -2.85
N THR A 36 -8.45 -6.29 -3.70
CA THR A 36 -7.45 -6.64 -4.71
C THR A 36 -6.36 -5.58 -4.78
N ILE A 37 -5.13 -6.01 -5.02
CA ILE A 37 -3.99 -5.13 -5.30
C ILE A 37 -3.47 -5.43 -6.69
N TRP A 38 -3.07 -4.36 -7.38
CA TRP A 38 -2.57 -4.42 -8.74
C TRP A 38 -1.25 -3.69 -8.85
N SER A 39 -0.35 -4.23 -9.65
CA SER A 39 0.93 -3.60 -10.01
C SER A 39 0.88 -3.16 -11.47
N PRO A 40 1.10 -1.86 -11.75
CA PRO A 40 1.07 -1.37 -13.12
C PRO A 40 2.37 -1.66 -13.84
N LEU A 41 2.24 -2.06 -15.12
CA LEU A 41 3.36 -2.33 -16.03
C LEU A 41 3.13 -1.65 -17.39
N THR A 42 4.23 -1.43 -18.10
CA THR A 42 4.22 -1.16 -19.55
C THR A 42 5.05 -2.25 -20.21
N GLY A 43 4.39 -3.15 -20.93
CA GLY A 43 5.00 -4.40 -21.34
C GLY A 43 5.47 -5.21 -20.13
N ALA A 44 6.76 -5.51 -20.05
CA ALA A 44 7.37 -6.20 -18.90
C ALA A 44 7.98 -5.24 -17.86
N THR A 45 7.90 -3.91 -18.07
CA THR A 45 8.55 -2.92 -17.20
C THR A 45 7.57 -2.41 -16.14
N PRO A 46 7.87 -2.59 -14.84
CA PRO A 46 7.06 -2.02 -13.76
C PRO A 46 7.03 -0.49 -13.80
N ILE A 47 5.86 0.08 -13.54
CA ILE A 47 5.68 1.53 -13.40
C ILE A 47 5.74 1.87 -11.92
N TYR A 48 6.60 2.82 -11.54
CA TYR A 48 6.63 3.36 -10.20
C TYR A 48 5.55 4.43 -10.01
N VAL A 49 4.48 4.08 -9.29
CA VAL A 49 3.41 5.02 -8.95
C VAL A 49 3.70 5.65 -7.61
N HIS A 50 4.01 6.96 -7.59
CA HIS A 50 4.24 7.71 -6.35
C HIS A 50 2.99 8.49 -5.88
N ALA A 51 1.92 8.47 -6.63
CA ALA A 51 0.65 9.13 -6.28
C ALA A 51 0.01 8.46 -5.05
N LYS A 52 -0.52 9.27 -4.13
CA LYS A 52 -1.33 8.87 -2.99
C LYS A 52 -2.72 9.43 -3.18
N ILE A 53 -3.53 8.68 -3.88
CA ILE A 53 -4.91 9.05 -4.27
C ILE A 53 -5.84 7.98 -3.69
N MET A 54 -6.95 8.40 -3.14
CA MET A 54 -8.03 7.52 -2.70
C MET A 54 -9.36 8.10 -3.17
N VAL A 55 -10.18 7.25 -3.80
CA VAL A 55 -11.56 7.57 -4.17
C VAL A 55 -12.49 6.60 -3.44
N VAL A 56 -13.51 7.14 -2.80
CA VAL A 56 -14.53 6.36 -2.08
C VAL A 56 -15.89 6.67 -2.69
N ASP A 57 -16.50 5.69 -3.34
CA ASP A 57 -17.86 5.74 -3.89
C ASP A 57 -18.17 6.95 -4.80
N ASP A 58 -17.15 7.48 -5.49
CA ASP A 58 -17.22 8.73 -6.26
C ASP A 58 -17.72 9.95 -5.45
N GLU A 59 -17.73 9.83 -4.14
CA GLU A 59 -18.18 10.86 -3.20
C GLU A 59 -17.02 11.57 -2.49
N VAL A 60 -15.95 10.82 -2.18
CA VAL A 60 -14.78 11.37 -1.51
C VAL A 60 -13.54 11.13 -2.33
N LEU A 61 -12.79 12.19 -2.56
CA LEU A 61 -11.45 12.16 -3.15
C LEU A 61 -10.44 12.65 -2.12
N ARG A 62 -9.39 11.87 -1.87
CA ARG A 62 -8.20 12.28 -1.14
C ARG A 62 -7.00 12.30 -2.09
N ILE A 63 -6.22 13.35 -2.06
CA ILE A 63 -4.92 13.47 -2.75
C ILE A 63 -3.94 14.04 -1.74
N GLY A 64 -2.76 13.41 -1.59
CA GLY A 64 -1.79 13.91 -0.62
C GLY A 64 -0.46 13.21 -0.65
N SER A 65 0.32 13.43 0.40
CA SER A 65 1.65 12.87 0.58
C SER A 65 1.68 11.61 1.45
N ALA A 66 0.66 11.40 2.30
CA ALA A 66 0.65 10.28 3.25
C ALA A 66 0.47 8.92 2.56
N ASN A 67 1.39 8.00 2.86
CA ASN A 67 1.28 6.59 2.48
C ASN A 67 0.40 5.82 3.48
N LEU A 68 -0.01 4.59 3.13
CA LEU A 68 -0.64 3.65 4.05
C LEU A 68 0.45 2.86 4.79
N ASN A 69 1.12 3.54 5.72
CA ASN A 69 2.09 2.96 6.65
C ASN A 69 2.03 3.72 7.99
N ASN A 70 2.62 3.16 9.04
CA ASN A 70 2.57 3.75 10.38
C ASN A 70 3.23 5.12 10.44
N ARG A 71 4.35 5.31 9.74
CA ARG A 71 5.07 6.57 9.70
C ARG A 71 4.20 7.70 9.16
N SER A 72 3.66 7.57 7.95
CA SER A 72 2.83 8.60 7.33
C SER A 72 1.51 8.82 8.08
N MET A 73 0.94 7.76 8.70
CA MET A 73 -0.34 7.85 9.39
C MET A 73 -0.25 8.37 10.83
N GLY A 74 0.93 8.34 11.45
CA GLY A 74 1.06 8.69 12.86
C GLY A 74 2.29 9.52 13.26
N LEU A 75 3.37 9.52 12.48
CA LEU A 75 4.66 10.09 12.89
C LEU A 75 5.17 11.22 11.99
N ASP A 76 5.14 11.02 10.67
CA ASP A 76 5.67 11.97 9.71
C ASP A 76 4.69 13.14 9.49
N SER A 77 5.24 14.30 9.11
CA SER A 77 4.40 15.43 8.72
C SER A 77 3.93 15.25 7.27
N GLU A 78 2.62 15.21 7.10
CA GLU A 78 1.99 14.98 5.81
C GLU A 78 1.02 16.12 5.45
N CYS A 79 0.73 16.24 4.16
CA CYS A 79 -0.25 17.19 3.66
C CYS A 79 -1.22 16.50 2.72
N ASP A 80 -2.47 16.44 3.11
CA ASP A 80 -3.53 15.80 2.35
C ASP A 80 -4.71 16.77 2.13
N VAL A 81 -5.28 16.71 0.93
CA VAL A 81 -6.48 17.46 0.55
C VAL A 81 -7.61 16.49 0.32
N PHE A 82 -8.77 16.81 0.87
CA PHE A 82 -10.00 16.05 0.71
C PHE A 82 -11.06 16.89 -0.02
N ILE A 83 -11.75 16.26 -0.97
CA ILE A 83 -12.98 16.78 -1.58
C ILE A 83 -14.08 15.80 -1.18
N ASP A 84 -15.08 16.31 -0.48
CA ASP A 84 -16.23 15.53 0.02
C ASP A 84 -17.51 16.05 -0.65
N ALA A 85 -18.00 15.32 -1.65
CA ALA A 85 -19.19 15.65 -2.41
C ALA A 85 -20.50 15.41 -1.64
N THR A 86 -20.43 14.82 -0.44
CA THR A 86 -21.61 14.66 0.42
C THR A 86 -21.92 15.91 1.26
N ARG A 87 -20.97 16.86 1.32
CA ARG A 87 -21.16 18.11 2.02
C ARG A 87 -22.01 19.09 1.23
N PRO A 88 -22.92 19.84 1.90
CA PRO A 88 -23.73 20.84 1.24
C PRO A 88 -22.90 21.85 0.43
N GLY A 89 -23.25 22.01 -0.85
CA GLY A 89 -22.56 22.90 -1.79
C GLY A 89 -21.44 22.23 -2.58
N ASN A 90 -21.05 21.00 -2.26
CA ASN A 90 -20.00 20.23 -2.94
C ASN A 90 -20.55 19.12 -3.84
N GLU A 91 -21.85 18.97 -3.98
CA GLU A 91 -22.49 17.87 -4.74
C GLU A 91 -22.01 17.81 -6.19
N HIS A 92 -21.67 18.97 -6.75
CA HIS A 92 -21.12 19.10 -8.11
C HIS A 92 -19.75 18.43 -8.30
N ALA A 93 -19.02 18.15 -7.22
CA ALA A 93 -17.71 17.49 -7.30
C ALA A 93 -17.78 16.01 -7.68
N ARG A 94 -18.96 15.37 -7.50
CA ARG A 94 -19.15 13.94 -7.75
C ARG A 94 -18.77 13.52 -9.16
N GLU A 95 -19.20 14.28 -10.16
CA GLU A 95 -18.85 14.02 -11.56
C GLU A 95 -17.35 14.12 -11.82
N GLY A 96 -16.68 15.12 -11.23
CA GLY A 96 -15.24 15.30 -11.34
C GLY A 96 -14.44 14.18 -10.66
N ILE A 97 -14.91 13.68 -9.51
CA ILE A 97 -14.29 12.55 -8.80
C ILE A 97 -14.42 11.27 -9.63
N ALA A 98 -15.60 11.00 -10.18
CA ALA A 98 -15.82 9.86 -11.07
C ALA A 98 -14.97 9.95 -12.34
N ALA A 99 -14.91 11.11 -12.98
CA ALA A 99 -14.08 11.33 -14.17
C ALA A 99 -12.59 11.08 -13.91
N LEU A 100 -12.07 11.52 -12.74
CA LEU A 100 -10.69 11.22 -12.34
C LEU A 100 -10.48 9.72 -12.19
N ARG A 101 -11.38 9.01 -11.53
CA ARG A 101 -11.30 7.53 -11.39
C ARG A 101 -11.31 6.84 -12.75
N TYR A 102 -12.17 7.25 -13.66
CA TYR A 102 -12.22 6.69 -15.02
C TYR A 102 -10.92 6.96 -15.79
N SER A 103 -10.40 8.17 -15.71
CA SER A 103 -9.13 8.54 -16.34
C SER A 103 -7.96 7.69 -15.83
N LEU A 104 -7.87 7.44 -14.52
CA LEU A 104 -6.82 6.61 -13.93
C LEU A 104 -6.95 5.13 -14.34
N LEU A 105 -8.17 4.59 -14.37
CA LEU A 105 -8.41 3.24 -14.86
C LEU A 105 -8.06 3.10 -16.34
N ALA A 106 -8.49 4.06 -17.16
CA ALA A 106 -8.21 4.09 -18.59
C ALA A 106 -6.71 4.12 -18.85
N GLU A 107 -5.97 4.99 -18.15
CA GLU A 107 -4.52 5.09 -18.30
C GLU A 107 -3.81 3.77 -18.03
N HIS A 108 -4.18 3.09 -16.95
CA HIS A 108 -3.51 1.86 -16.53
C HIS A 108 -3.97 0.61 -17.30
N CYS A 109 -5.17 0.63 -17.86
CA CYS A 109 -5.72 -0.48 -18.64
C CYS A 109 -5.58 -0.30 -20.16
N GLY A 110 -5.05 0.85 -20.61
CA GLY A 110 -4.93 1.16 -22.04
C GLY A 110 -6.26 1.37 -22.75
N LEU A 111 -7.22 1.96 -22.03
CA LEU A 111 -8.58 2.28 -22.51
C LEU A 111 -8.71 3.79 -22.73
N GLU A 112 -9.80 4.19 -23.41
CA GLU A 112 -10.22 5.59 -23.42
C GLU A 112 -11.12 5.87 -22.19
N PRO A 113 -10.98 7.04 -21.51
CA PRO A 113 -11.77 7.36 -20.31
C PRO A 113 -13.29 7.26 -20.49
N GLU A 114 -13.77 7.56 -21.70
CA GLU A 114 -15.19 7.56 -22.08
C GLU A 114 -15.78 6.15 -22.13
N GLU A 115 -14.96 5.11 -22.36
CA GLU A 115 -15.38 3.71 -22.41
C GLU A 115 -15.56 3.10 -21.02
N VAL A 116 -14.84 3.64 -20.02
CA VAL A 116 -14.77 3.05 -18.68
C VAL A 116 -16.12 2.93 -17.98
N PRO A 117 -17.04 3.91 -18.01
CA PRO A 117 -18.36 3.79 -17.38
C PRO A 117 -19.17 2.60 -17.91
N GLU A 118 -19.24 2.44 -19.24
CA GLU A 118 -19.95 1.33 -19.87
C GLU A 118 -19.32 -0.03 -19.53
N LEU A 119 -17.99 -0.09 -19.55
CA LEU A 119 -17.25 -1.30 -19.19
C LEU A 119 -17.43 -1.68 -17.72
N LEU A 120 -17.47 -0.70 -16.81
CA LEU A 120 -17.76 -0.95 -15.39
C LEU A 120 -19.15 -1.50 -15.18
N GLU A 121 -20.15 -0.97 -15.86
CA GLU A 121 -21.53 -1.48 -15.82
C GLU A 121 -21.58 -2.92 -16.35
N LYS A 122 -20.96 -3.18 -17.50
CA LYS A 122 -20.90 -4.50 -18.14
C LYS A 122 -20.22 -5.55 -17.28
N HIS A 123 -19.10 -5.22 -16.62
CA HIS A 123 -18.31 -6.17 -15.84
C HIS A 123 -18.67 -6.20 -14.34
N GLY A 124 -19.48 -5.25 -13.86
CA GLY A 124 -20.03 -5.21 -12.51
C GLY A 124 -19.04 -4.80 -11.41
N SER A 125 -17.74 -4.73 -11.70
CA SER A 125 -16.72 -4.27 -10.74
C SER A 125 -15.44 -3.80 -11.43
N MET A 126 -14.67 -2.97 -10.75
CA MET A 126 -13.34 -2.55 -11.22
C MET A 126 -12.39 -3.74 -11.39
N ALA A 127 -12.41 -4.70 -10.48
CA ALA A 127 -11.56 -5.87 -10.57
C ALA A 127 -11.84 -6.71 -11.82
N CYS A 128 -13.13 -6.97 -12.11
CA CYS A 128 -13.53 -7.69 -13.31
C CYS A 128 -13.22 -6.91 -14.60
N LEU A 129 -13.36 -5.59 -14.58
CA LEU A 129 -12.97 -4.76 -15.70
C LEU A 129 -11.46 -4.85 -15.96
N ILE A 130 -10.64 -4.72 -14.93
CA ILE A 130 -9.19 -4.80 -15.03
C ILE A 130 -8.76 -6.18 -15.55
N ASP A 131 -9.30 -7.26 -15.00
CA ASP A 131 -9.03 -8.64 -15.46
C ASP A 131 -9.39 -8.85 -16.95
N HIS A 132 -10.42 -8.14 -17.44
CA HIS A 132 -10.82 -8.24 -18.83
C HIS A 132 -10.00 -7.35 -19.76
N ALA A 133 -9.71 -6.11 -19.35
CA ALA A 133 -9.08 -5.10 -20.20
C ALA A 133 -7.55 -5.24 -20.26
N CYS A 134 -6.92 -5.70 -19.17
CA CYS A 134 -5.47 -5.80 -19.08
C CYS A 134 -4.98 -7.05 -19.80
N THR A 135 -4.47 -6.86 -21.01
CA THR A 135 -3.87 -7.91 -21.84
C THR A 135 -2.35 -7.69 -21.93
N GLU A 136 -1.60 -8.77 -22.24
CA GLU A 136 -0.16 -8.69 -22.43
C GLU A 136 0.21 -7.73 -23.58
N GLY A 137 1.24 -6.91 -23.37
CA GLY A 137 1.89 -6.16 -24.46
C GLY A 137 1.66 -4.66 -24.52
N GLY A 138 0.97 -4.05 -23.53
CA GLY A 138 0.76 -2.60 -23.46
C GLY A 138 0.85 -2.07 -22.03
N ARG A 139 0.12 -1.02 -21.72
CA ARG A 139 -0.19 -0.62 -20.35
C ARG A 139 -1.10 -1.69 -19.76
N ASN A 140 -0.74 -2.23 -18.63
CA ASN A 140 -1.54 -3.26 -17.97
C ASN A 140 -1.38 -3.22 -16.45
N LEU A 141 -2.31 -3.89 -15.78
CA LEU A 141 -2.31 -4.10 -14.34
C LEU A 141 -2.24 -5.61 -14.08
N VAL A 142 -1.25 -6.03 -13.30
CA VAL A 142 -1.08 -7.42 -12.90
C VAL A 142 -1.45 -7.57 -11.44
N ARG A 143 -2.21 -8.60 -11.09
CA ARG A 143 -2.55 -8.87 -9.67
C ARG A 143 -1.28 -9.08 -8.86
N TYR A 144 -1.19 -8.36 -7.75
CA TYR A 144 -0.13 -8.56 -6.77
C TYR A 144 -0.51 -9.70 -5.84
N HIS A 145 0.38 -10.67 -5.75
CA HIS A 145 0.30 -11.75 -4.77
C HIS A 145 1.45 -11.57 -3.77
N PRO A 146 1.15 -11.45 -2.47
CA PRO A 146 2.20 -11.34 -1.47
C PRO A 146 3.09 -12.59 -1.51
N PRO A 147 4.43 -12.43 -1.43
CA PRO A 147 5.34 -13.55 -1.37
C PRO A 147 5.09 -14.38 -0.11
N GLU A 148 5.39 -15.67 -0.18
CA GLU A 148 5.48 -16.51 1.03
C GLU A 148 6.74 -16.08 1.80
N LEU A 149 6.54 -15.66 3.05
CA LEU A 149 7.63 -15.23 3.92
C LEU A 149 8.24 -16.43 4.63
N ASN A 150 9.55 -16.51 4.67
CA ASN A 150 10.21 -17.47 5.54
C ASN A 150 10.29 -16.94 6.99
N ASP A 151 10.57 -17.83 7.97
CA ASP A 151 10.58 -17.50 9.40
C ASP A 151 11.55 -16.35 9.78
N VAL A 152 12.63 -16.17 9.04
CA VAL A 152 13.62 -15.11 9.28
C VAL A 152 13.12 -13.77 8.77
N GLU A 153 12.50 -13.78 7.63
CA GLU A 153 11.89 -12.62 6.99
C GLU A 153 10.69 -12.12 7.81
N GLN A 154 9.86 -13.03 8.31
CA GLN A 154 8.73 -12.69 9.19
C GLN A 154 9.20 -12.00 10.48
N LYS A 155 10.28 -12.46 11.09
CA LYS A 155 10.86 -11.82 12.29
C LYS A 155 11.49 -10.46 12.01
N LEU A 156 11.97 -10.22 10.78
CA LEU A 156 12.48 -8.93 10.36
C LEU A 156 11.34 -7.92 10.14
N ALA A 157 10.23 -8.38 9.57
CA ALA A 157 9.00 -7.59 9.38
C ALA A 157 8.37 -7.15 10.70
N GLU A 158 8.38 -8.04 11.70
CA GLU A 158 7.93 -7.74 13.07
C GLU A 158 8.84 -6.72 13.80
N SER A 159 10.01 -6.38 13.24
CA SER A 159 10.86 -5.34 13.79
C SER A 159 10.34 -3.96 13.40
N ALA A 160 9.88 -3.17 14.37
CA ALA A 160 9.38 -1.80 14.18
C ALA A 160 10.45 -0.78 13.72
N LEU A 161 11.60 -1.27 13.21
CA LEU A 161 12.76 -0.42 12.90
C LEU A 161 12.51 0.52 11.70
N LEU A 162 11.76 0.04 10.70
CA LEU A 162 11.55 0.78 9.45
C LEU A 162 10.14 1.37 9.32
N ASP A 163 9.16 0.81 10.03
CA ASP A 163 7.81 1.37 10.13
C ASP A 163 7.32 1.29 11.59
N PRO A 164 7.88 2.12 12.49
CA PRO A 164 7.55 2.10 13.91
C PRO A 164 6.09 2.47 14.14
N GLU A 165 5.45 1.81 15.13
CA GLU A 165 4.05 2.05 15.48
C GLU A 165 3.87 3.32 16.30
N ASP A 166 4.90 3.71 17.06
CA ASP A 166 4.87 4.92 17.89
C ASP A 166 6.19 5.71 17.86
N PRO A 167 6.19 6.99 18.29
CA PRO A 167 7.37 7.86 18.29
C PRO A 167 8.53 7.35 19.15
N GLU A 168 8.25 6.61 20.20
CA GLU A 168 9.30 6.09 21.10
C GLU A 168 10.13 5.04 20.38
N ASP A 169 9.51 4.18 19.59
CA ASP A 169 10.17 3.17 18.76
C ASP A 169 11.09 3.82 17.71
N MET A 170 10.68 4.95 17.12
CA MET A 170 11.45 5.68 16.12
C MET A 170 12.75 6.26 16.69
N PHE A 171 12.72 6.74 17.93
CA PHE A 171 13.87 7.38 18.58
C PHE A 171 14.73 6.41 19.40
N GLU A 172 14.30 5.16 19.53
CA GLU A 172 15.03 4.15 20.29
C GLU A 172 16.52 3.99 19.88
N PRO A 173 16.88 4.01 18.57
CA PRO A 173 18.26 3.93 18.14
C PRO A 173 19.15 5.06 18.69
N PHE A 174 18.57 6.21 18.99
CA PHE A 174 19.25 7.42 19.48
C PHE A 174 19.12 7.62 21.00
N ALA A 175 18.33 6.77 21.68
CA ALA A 175 18.14 6.86 23.12
C ALA A 175 19.40 6.42 23.90
N LYS A 176 19.57 6.90 25.14
CA LYS A 176 20.63 6.42 26.05
C LYS A 176 20.48 4.92 26.27
N GLY A 177 21.45 4.13 25.79
CA GLY A 177 21.41 2.68 25.75
C GLY A 177 21.19 2.12 24.33
N GLY A 178 20.85 2.97 23.37
CA GLY A 178 20.72 2.63 21.94
C GLY A 178 19.64 1.57 21.66
N LEU A 179 19.78 0.90 20.52
CA LEU A 179 18.89 -0.15 20.02
C LEU A 179 18.59 -1.30 21.01
N PHE A 180 19.40 -1.44 22.06
CA PHE A 180 19.35 -2.53 23.03
C PHE A 180 18.99 -2.08 24.45
N ARG A 181 18.33 -0.92 24.58
CA ARG A 181 17.82 -0.45 25.87
C ARG A 181 16.99 -1.55 26.56
N GLU A 182 17.17 -1.72 27.86
CA GLU A 182 16.45 -2.71 28.66
C GLU A 182 14.93 -2.50 28.51
N GLY A 183 14.21 -3.54 28.09
CA GLY A 183 12.77 -3.47 27.80
C GLY A 183 12.41 -3.16 26.35
N SER A 184 13.36 -2.77 25.49
CA SER A 184 13.09 -2.56 24.08
C SER A 184 12.73 -3.85 23.34
N ARG A 185 12.00 -3.73 22.21
CA ARG A 185 11.68 -4.89 21.36
C ARG A 185 12.96 -5.58 20.85
N LEU A 186 13.98 -4.79 20.48
CA LEU A 186 15.29 -5.29 20.03
C LEU A 186 16.10 -5.93 21.16
N ALA A 187 16.02 -5.42 22.39
CA ALA A 187 16.62 -6.07 23.54
C ALA A 187 15.96 -7.44 23.82
N ARG A 188 14.63 -7.52 23.77
CA ARG A 188 13.86 -8.76 23.88
C ARG A 188 14.18 -9.74 22.74
N PHE A 189 14.37 -9.25 21.54
CA PHE A 189 14.80 -10.03 20.39
C PHE A 189 16.21 -10.61 20.60
N ARG A 190 17.18 -9.77 21.04
CA ARG A 190 18.54 -10.21 21.34
C ARG A 190 18.60 -11.24 22.46
N GLU A 191 17.79 -11.13 23.51
CA GLU A 191 17.71 -12.10 24.59
C GLU A 191 17.20 -13.46 24.10
N LYS A 192 16.18 -13.47 23.24
CA LYS A 192 15.60 -14.68 22.67
C LYS A 192 16.59 -15.47 21.81
N PHE A 193 17.54 -14.78 21.14
CA PHE A 193 18.61 -15.41 20.34
C PHE A 193 19.88 -15.74 21.10
N ARG A 194 20.11 -15.13 22.27
CA ARG A 194 21.25 -15.45 23.12
C ARG A 194 21.20 -16.87 23.69
N GLY A 195 20.00 -17.41 23.85
CA GLY A 195 19.76 -18.79 24.30
C GLY A 195 20.06 -19.89 23.30
N ILE A 196 20.24 -19.55 21.99
CA ILE A 196 20.42 -20.53 20.91
C ILE A 196 21.92 -20.82 20.61
N LYS A 197 22.85 -20.04 21.17
CA LYS A 197 24.30 -20.22 20.95
C LYS A 197 25.01 -21.03 22.05
N GLY A 198 24.31 -21.79 22.86
CA GLY A 198 24.85 -22.58 23.97
C GLY A 198 24.38 -24.03 23.97
N THR A 199 24.57 -24.76 22.86
CA THR A 199 24.65 -26.25 22.84
C THR A 199 25.56 -26.66 21.71
#